data_d2de1cd7c846dc55b906679397610d79
#
_entry.id   d2de1cd7c846dc55b906679397610d79
#
_cell.length_a   1.000
_cell.length_b   1.000
_cell.length_c   1.000
_cell.angle_alpha   90.00
_cell.angle_beta   90.00
_cell.angle_gamma   90.00
#
_symmetry.space_group_name_H-M   'P 1'
#
loop_
_entity.id
_entity.type
_entity.pdbx_description
1 polymer ?
#
loop_
_entity_poly.entity_id
_entity_poly.type
_entity_poly.pdbx_seq_one_letter_code
_entity_poly.pdbx_strand_id
1 'polypeptide(L)'
;MNKYRVSEDCIGCRACVEVAGNNFSIGGGKKAYLKTQPANKGEEAECNRAIEICPVNAISVFNYEEMPDVVVASSNVKATLDLHPELKQVLAGLSPKFKRMQNPALYNTLARFANFRDAAKVTGFSVCEILHIINEHLGTAEKLQQIMPDCIKRNDDEQEHESTDIYWEESPERYIYNENTLEDIVKKVSELPPQGSIVVISVEKPDELLKIADGLKYKFNIEKNREYRISIFNPEAEERLPWQERKQEFEVLDVRTMITDPFDIILKKAYATRDNGGFVLVQQFEPVPMINMLSEMGFEHQTDQKATGEFWIYFHKKPVTATESSSSSEKVDAVIQSATPVAYPVMMRLLQSEKIRKHINIKELKVWEETEKHLAWITSGRADISFSALITSAKLRNSDIMIPALFVWDNFVLLSRSKVKDFSDIKGREIHVPLFEEAPPAKITKYLIKATGFDPDDFTFRYGKPFGRPEEIYRDFVTGKADTVVLREPEASYAIKIMQDRNTEISVIPFNTIWNTVNEGFGSFPNAGLVLKGEFARQHPEECRVLLEELKSAIQWVNENKRAAAELSFDMMRQPVDRVELFLNRVKFDYVEGEELAFKVKQYFDILNENGVVNMEIDDDFLSIFRMQE
;
A
#
# COMPACT_ATOMS: atom_id res chain seq x y z
N MET A 1 -19.95 -5.78 30.02
CA MET A 1 -19.63 -5.74 28.58
C MET A 1 -18.49 -6.69 28.31
N ASN A 2 -18.65 -7.53 27.30
CA ASN A 2 -17.61 -8.44 26.87
C ASN A 2 -16.36 -7.69 26.43
N LYS A 3 -15.16 -8.20 26.75
CA LYS A 3 -13.91 -7.67 26.26
C LYS A 3 -13.36 -8.54 25.12
N TYR A 4 -12.82 -7.90 24.12
CA TYR A 4 -12.33 -8.53 22.88
C TYR A 4 -10.81 -8.39 22.78
N ARG A 5 -10.17 -9.36 22.13
CA ARG A 5 -8.74 -9.33 21.80
C ARG A 5 -8.48 -9.95 20.45
N VAL A 6 -7.30 -9.64 19.89
CA VAL A 6 -6.77 -10.26 18.68
C VAL A 6 -5.48 -10.98 19.04
N SER A 7 -5.37 -12.27 18.68
CA SER A 7 -4.17 -13.08 18.90
C SER A 7 -3.11 -12.83 17.83
N GLU A 8 -1.91 -13.35 18.06
CA GLU A 8 -0.80 -13.31 17.10
C GLU A 8 -1.04 -14.17 15.85
N ASP A 9 -2.02 -15.07 15.86
CA ASP A 9 -2.44 -15.86 14.69
C ASP A 9 -3.13 -15.00 13.62
N CYS A 10 -3.37 -13.72 13.88
CA CYS A 10 -3.98 -12.79 12.94
C CYS A 10 -3.14 -12.67 11.67
N ILE A 11 -3.75 -12.99 10.52
CA ILE A 11 -3.14 -12.90 9.18
C ILE A 11 -3.32 -11.53 8.51
N GLY A 12 -3.92 -10.54 9.20
CA GLY A 12 -4.14 -9.19 8.67
C GLY A 12 -5.13 -9.09 7.53
N CYS A 13 -6.10 -10.01 7.44
CA CYS A 13 -7.11 -10.07 6.37
C CYS A 13 -8.10 -8.89 6.38
N ARG A 14 -8.09 -8.04 7.42
CA ARG A 14 -8.94 -6.86 7.62
C ARG A 14 -10.43 -7.13 7.85
N ALA A 15 -10.91 -8.36 7.79
CA ALA A 15 -12.33 -8.67 7.94
C ALA A 15 -12.96 -8.06 9.22
N CYS A 16 -12.25 -8.12 10.35
CA CYS A 16 -12.69 -7.51 11.60
C CYS A 16 -12.78 -5.97 11.54
N VAL A 17 -11.87 -5.34 10.82
CA VAL A 17 -11.88 -3.87 10.64
C VAL A 17 -13.05 -3.46 9.75
N GLU A 18 -13.42 -4.29 8.79
CA GLU A 18 -14.57 -4.07 7.91
C GLU A 18 -15.91 -4.12 8.65
N VAL A 19 -16.02 -4.99 9.64
CA VAL A 19 -17.29 -5.21 10.37
C VAL A 19 -17.39 -4.37 11.64
N ALA A 20 -16.27 -4.15 12.31
CA ALA A 20 -16.19 -3.44 13.57
C ALA A 20 -15.05 -2.41 13.58
N GLY A 21 -14.99 -1.56 12.54
CA GLY A 21 -13.92 -0.59 12.31
C GLY A 21 -13.82 0.50 13.39
N ASN A 22 -14.84 0.69 14.23
CA ASN A 22 -14.73 1.51 15.42
C ASN A 22 -13.84 0.86 16.47
N ASN A 23 -13.82 -0.47 16.53
CA ASN A 23 -13.16 -1.25 17.57
C ASN A 23 -11.84 -1.88 17.10
N PHE A 24 -11.73 -2.31 15.83
CA PHE A 24 -10.52 -2.93 15.28
C PHE A 24 -9.83 -2.01 14.27
N SER A 25 -8.51 -2.15 14.15
CA SER A 25 -7.70 -1.47 13.14
C SER A 25 -6.49 -2.34 12.76
N ILE A 26 -5.77 -1.96 11.69
CA ILE A 26 -4.54 -2.63 11.28
C ILE A 26 -3.34 -1.84 11.78
N GLY A 27 -2.42 -2.51 12.47
CA GLY A 27 -1.17 -1.94 12.94
C GLY A 27 -0.07 -1.92 11.88
N GLY A 28 1.05 -1.27 12.19
CA GLY A 28 2.22 -1.20 11.30
C GLY A 28 2.79 -2.57 10.90
N GLY A 29 2.54 -3.63 11.70
CA GLY A 29 2.87 -5.03 11.39
C GLY A 29 1.88 -5.73 10.45
N LYS A 30 0.95 -5.01 9.82
CA LYS A 30 -0.10 -5.53 8.95
C LYS A 30 -1.10 -6.50 9.62
N LYS A 31 -1.04 -6.71 10.93
CA LYS A 31 -1.99 -7.50 11.73
C LYS A 31 -3.07 -6.60 12.34
N ALA A 32 -4.28 -7.14 12.51
CA ALA A 32 -5.34 -6.43 13.22
C ALA A 32 -5.02 -6.31 14.71
N TYR A 33 -5.48 -5.24 15.31
CA TYR A 33 -5.46 -5.03 16.75
C TYR A 33 -6.76 -4.38 17.21
N LEU A 34 -7.09 -4.57 18.48
CA LEU A 34 -8.23 -3.90 19.09
C LEU A 34 -7.85 -2.44 19.41
N LYS A 35 -8.51 -1.51 18.74
CA LYS A 35 -8.32 -0.06 18.88
C LYS A 35 -9.02 0.48 20.14
N THR A 36 -10.25 0.04 20.35
CA THR A 36 -11.07 0.35 21.52
C THR A 36 -12.01 -0.81 21.81
N GLN A 37 -12.30 -1.07 23.09
CA GLN A 37 -13.40 -1.96 23.46
C GLN A 37 -14.73 -1.37 23.04
N PRO A 38 -15.78 -2.19 22.79
CA PRO A 38 -17.09 -1.67 22.43
C PRO A 38 -17.66 -0.80 23.55
N ALA A 39 -18.18 0.37 23.20
CA ALA A 39 -18.76 1.34 24.13
C ALA A 39 -20.27 1.13 24.34
N ASN A 40 -20.93 0.38 23.47
CA ASN A 40 -22.38 0.14 23.50
C ASN A 40 -22.73 -1.24 22.89
N LYS A 41 -24.00 -1.66 23.06
CA LYS A 41 -24.48 -2.96 22.54
C LYS A 41 -24.38 -3.10 21.02
N GLY A 42 -24.45 -2.00 20.27
CA GLY A 42 -24.32 -2.02 18.82
C GLY A 42 -22.88 -2.38 18.41
N GLU A 43 -21.89 -1.73 19.01
CA GLU A 43 -20.48 -2.05 18.80
C GLU A 43 -20.12 -3.46 19.32
N GLU A 44 -20.74 -3.90 20.43
CA GLU A 44 -20.56 -5.26 20.94
C GLU A 44 -21.06 -6.31 19.92
N ALA A 45 -22.21 -6.04 19.29
CA ALA A 45 -22.72 -6.90 18.22
C ALA A 45 -21.82 -6.90 16.96
N GLU A 46 -21.20 -5.76 16.63
CA GLU A 46 -20.20 -5.68 15.54
C GLU A 46 -18.93 -6.46 15.90
N CYS A 47 -18.43 -6.37 17.12
CA CYS A 47 -17.29 -7.14 17.59
C CYS A 47 -17.56 -8.65 17.60
N ASN A 48 -18.77 -9.08 17.99
CA ASN A 48 -19.16 -10.50 17.91
C ASN A 48 -19.18 -10.97 16.45
N ARG A 49 -19.69 -10.17 15.52
CA ARG A 49 -19.62 -10.46 14.09
C ARG A 49 -18.17 -10.55 13.59
N ALA A 50 -17.28 -9.72 14.13
CA ALA A 50 -15.87 -9.77 13.80
C ALA A 50 -15.22 -11.11 14.24
N ILE A 51 -15.64 -11.71 15.35
CA ILE A 51 -15.22 -13.05 15.75
C ILE A 51 -15.71 -14.09 14.73
N GLU A 52 -17.00 -14.04 14.37
CA GLU A 52 -17.63 -15.00 13.47
C GLU A 52 -17.01 -15.01 12.07
N ILE A 53 -16.55 -13.85 11.58
CA ILE A 53 -15.96 -13.72 10.25
C ILE A 53 -14.44 -13.84 10.24
N CYS A 54 -13.80 -13.95 11.41
CA CYS A 54 -12.35 -14.08 11.47
C CYS A 54 -11.90 -15.44 10.89
N PRO A 55 -11.18 -15.47 9.77
CA PRO A 55 -10.89 -16.71 9.05
C PRO A 55 -9.95 -17.66 9.81
N VAL A 56 -9.20 -17.13 10.76
CA VAL A 56 -8.21 -17.88 11.57
C VAL A 56 -8.57 -17.89 13.05
N ASN A 57 -9.80 -17.50 13.41
CA ASN A 57 -10.27 -17.42 14.80
C ASN A 57 -9.35 -16.60 15.73
N ALA A 58 -8.65 -15.61 15.16
CA ALA A 58 -7.71 -14.79 15.91
C ALA A 58 -8.38 -13.77 16.84
N ILE A 59 -9.70 -13.61 16.76
CA ILE A 59 -10.46 -12.71 17.63
C ILE A 59 -11.22 -13.55 18.65
N SER A 60 -11.06 -13.24 19.92
CA SER A 60 -11.78 -13.90 20.99
C SER A 60 -12.41 -12.90 21.94
N VAL A 61 -13.52 -13.30 22.56
CA VAL A 61 -14.17 -12.60 23.65
C VAL A 61 -13.79 -13.27 24.96
N PHE A 62 -13.59 -12.49 26.00
CA PHE A 62 -13.33 -13.00 27.34
C PHE A 62 -14.11 -12.22 28.39
N ASN A 63 -14.50 -12.92 29.43
CA ASN A 63 -15.17 -12.30 30.56
C ASN A 63 -14.15 -11.57 31.44
N TYR A 64 -14.49 -10.35 31.83
CA TYR A 64 -13.63 -9.44 32.58
C TYR A 64 -13.16 -9.97 33.94
N GLU A 65 -13.85 -10.94 34.50
CA GLU A 65 -13.53 -11.51 35.82
C GLU A 65 -12.30 -12.43 35.81
N GLU A 66 -11.86 -12.90 34.63
CA GLU A 66 -10.75 -13.87 34.53
C GLU A 66 -9.39 -13.26 34.16
N MET A 67 -9.31 -12.08 33.49
CA MET A 67 -8.03 -11.43 33.15
C MET A 67 -8.16 -9.90 33.01
N PRO A 68 -8.30 -9.13 34.08
CA PRO A 68 -8.18 -7.70 34.02
C PRO A 68 -6.71 -7.31 33.96
N ASP A 69 -6.35 -6.33 33.14
CA ASP A 69 -5.22 -5.43 33.26
C ASP A 69 -3.85 -5.86 32.68
N VAL A 70 -3.72 -6.98 31.99
CA VAL A 70 -2.47 -7.30 31.29
C VAL A 70 -2.36 -6.48 29.99
N VAL A 71 -1.36 -5.62 29.93
CA VAL A 71 -1.05 -4.84 28.73
C VAL A 71 -0.17 -5.67 27.81
N VAL A 72 -0.60 -5.83 26.53
CA VAL A 72 0.12 -6.60 25.51
C VAL A 72 0.54 -5.70 24.36
N ALA A 73 1.37 -6.19 23.44
CA ALA A 73 1.94 -5.44 22.32
C ALA A 73 0.88 -4.78 21.43
N SER A 74 -0.29 -5.40 21.27
CA SER A 74 -1.43 -4.89 20.50
C SER A 74 -2.35 -3.95 21.29
N SER A 75 -2.15 -3.77 22.60
CA SER A 75 -2.93 -2.85 23.40
C SER A 75 -2.77 -1.42 22.91
N ASN A 76 -3.90 -0.70 22.80
CA ASN A 76 -3.89 0.69 22.32
C ASN A 76 -3.32 1.61 23.40
N VAL A 77 -2.35 2.44 23.01
CA VAL A 77 -1.63 3.34 23.94
C VAL A 77 -2.59 4.29 24.65
N LYS A 78 -3.47 4.97 23.90
CA LYS A 78 -4.40 5.92 24.52
C LYS A 78 -5.39 5.24 25.47
N ALA A 79 -5.98 4.13 25.05
CA ALA A 79 -6.96 3.40 25.86
C ALA A 79 -6.33 2.88 27.16
N THR A 80 -5.09 2.38 27.09
CA THR A 80 -4.34 1.94 28.28
C THR A 80 -4.01 3.09 29.22
N LEU A 81 -3.53 4.23 28.68
CA LEU A 81 -3.16 5.39 29.49
C LEU A 81 -4.36 6.20 30.01
N ASP A 82 -5.54 6.06 29.40
CA ASP A 82 -6.78 6.62 29.94
C ASP A 82 -7.32 5.77 31.09
N LEU A 83 -7.11 4.44 31.02
CA LEU A 83 -7.48 3.49 32.09
C LEU A 83 -6.49 3.55 33.27
N HIS A 84 -5.20 3.78 32.98
CA HIS A 84 -4.08 3.81 33.92
C HIS A 84 -3.28 5.11 33.73
N PRO A 85 -3.81 6.29 34.23
CA PRO A 85 -3.16 7.58 34.01
C PRO A 85 -1.75 7.71 34.59
N GLU A 86 -1.44 6.95 35.64
CA GLU A 86 -0.12 6.87 36.28
C GLU A 86 0.97 6.38 35.35
N LEU A 87 0.63 5.52 34.37
CA LEU A 87 1.58 5.03 33.37
C LEU A 87 2.16 6.14 32.48
N LYS A 88 1.50 7.31 32.37
CA LYS A 88 2.03 8.45 31.63
C LYS A 88 3.36 8.95 32.23
N GLN A 89 3.47 8.93 33.56
CA GLN A 89 4.72 9.31 34.24
C GLN A 89 5.79 8.23 34.10
N VAL A 90 5.40 6.97 34.23
CA VAL A 90 6.28 5.79 34.06
C VAL A 90 6.90 5.82 32.66
N LEU A 91 6.09 5.92 31.62
CA LEU A 91 6.56 5.96 30.24
C LEU A 91 7.37 7.23 29.93
N ALA A 92 6.99 8.40 30.49
CA ALA A 92 7.75 9.63 30.34
C ALA A 92 9.14 9.56 30.98
N GLY A 93 9.31 8.71 32.00
CA GLY A 93 10.61 8.40 32.60
C GLY A 93 11.50 7.51 31.72
N LEU A 94 10.92 6.68 30.86
CA LEU A 94 11.65 5.78 29.98
C LEU A 94 12.29 6.51 28.78
N SER A 95 11.57 7.44 28.17
CA SER A 95 12.08 8.15 26.99
C SER A 95 11.53 9.57 26.90
N PRO A 96 12.38 10.56 26.53
CA PRO A 96 11.93 11.92 26.21
C PRO A 96 10.84 11.96 25.13
N LYS A 97 10.78 10.94 24.27
CA LYS A 97 9.75 10.83 23.21
C LYS A 97 8.36 10.56 23.80
N PHE A 98 8.26 9.85 24.91
CA PHE A 98 7.01 9.69 25.65
C PHE A 98 6.57 10.97 26.37
N LYS A 99 7.48 11.89 26.72
CA LYS A 99 7.11 13.21 27.28
C LYS A 99 6.23 14.02 26.33
N ARG A 100 6.34 13.82 25.02
CA ARG A 100 5.48 14.48 24.02
C ARG A 100 4.00 14.08 24.17
N MET A 101 3.70 12.93 24.78
CA MET A 101 2.32 12.50 25.07
C MET A 101 1.68 13.28 26.24
N GLN A 102 2.45 14.11 26.96
CA GLN A 102 1.92 15.07 27.94
C GLN A 102 1.21 16.25 27.25
N ASN A 103 1.48 16.51 25.97
CA ASN A 103 0.74 17.49 25.18
C ASN A 103 -0.64 16.92 24.81
N PRO A 104 -1.77 17.54 25.25
CA PRO A 104 -3.12 17.01 25.01
C PRO A 104 -3.48 16.85 23.53
N ALA A 105 -2.99 17.73 22.65
CA ALA A 105 -3.26 17.65 21.21
C ALA A 105 -2.57 16.43 20.59
N LEU A 106 -1.28 16.20 20.90
CA LEU A 106 -0.54 15.04 20.41
C LEU A 106 -1.03 13.72 21.02
N TYR A 107 -1.41 13.75 22.30
CA TYR A 107 -2.00 12.60 22.99
C TYR A 107 -3.32 12.16 22.33
N ASN A 108 -4.22 13.11 22.05
CA ASN A 108 -5.51 12.82 21.46
C ASN A 108 -5.43 12.43 19.97
N THR A 109 -4.38 12.79 19.29
CA THR A 109 -4.18 12.44 17.87
C THR A 109 -3.31 11.19 17.69
N LEU A 110 -2.06 11.19 18.16
CA LEU A 110 -1.11 10.11 17.91
C LEU A 110 -1.37 8.87 18.79
N ALA A 111 -1.58 9.04 20.09
CA ALA A 111 -1.81 7.92 21.00
C ALA A 111 -3.14 7.19 20.72
N ARG A 112 -4.10 7.84 20.07
CA ARG A 112 -5.38 7.24 19.68
C ARG A 112 -5.24 6.11 18.66
N PHE A 113 -4.23 6.18 17.80
CA PHE A 113 -4.02 5.23 16.71
C PHE A 113 -2.82 4.30 16.93
N ALA A 114 -1.98 4.54 17.94
CA ALA A 114 -0.80 3.76 18.24
C ALA A 114 -1.08 2.63 19.23
N ASN A 115 -0.39 1.50 19.05
CA ASN A 115 -0.26 0.43 20.03
C ASN A 115 1.15 0.43 20.66
N PHE A 116 1.43 -0.43 21.65
CA PHE A 116 2.74 -0.46 22.29
C PHE A 116 3.85 -1.00 21.39
N ARG A 117 3.55 -1.76 20.35
CA ARG A 117 4.51 -2.13 19.30
C ARG A 117 4.95 -0.92 18.48
N ASP A 118 4.01 -0.03 18.15
CA ASP A 118 4.32 1.21 17.42
C ASP A 118 5.09 2.18 18.34
N ALA A 119 4.73 2.24 19.63
CA ALA A 119 5.45 3.01 20.62
C ALA A 119 6.90 2.55 20.79
N ALA A 120 7.15 1.25 20.76
CA ALA A 120 8.48 0.65 20.83
C ALA A 120 9.34 1.10 19.63
N LYS A 121 8.82 1.03 18.40
CA LYS A 121 9.53 1.48 17.18
C LYS A 121 9.95 2.96 17.26
N VAL A 122 9.05 3.82 17.75
CA VAL A 122 9.33 5.25 17.87
C VAL A 122 10.35 5.56 18.97
N THR A 123 10.34 4.80 20.06
CA THR A 123 11.17 5.09 21.25
C THR A 123 12.51 4.41 21.23
N GLY A 124 12.67 3.33 20.45
CA GLY A 124 13.90 2.53 20.37
C GLY A 124 14.01 1.46 21.48
N PHE A 125 12.98 1.32 22.32
CA PHE A 125 12.89 0.21 23.28
C PHE A 125 12.33 -1.04 22.59
N SER A 126 12.69 -2.21 23.10
CA SER A 126 11.98 -3.41 22.65
C SER A 126 10.53 -3.40 23.15
N VAL A 127 9.64 -4.06 22.43
CA VAL A 127 8.23 -4.19 22.86
C VAL A 127 8.16 -4.85 24.24
N CYS A 128 8.96 -5.90 24.48
CA CYS A 128 9.00 -6.62 25.73
C CYS A 128 9.46 -5.77 26.90
N GLU A 129 10.47 -4.91 26.73
CA GLU A 129 10.89 -3.97 27.79
C GLU A 129 9.75 -3.04 28.20
N ILE A 130 9.05 -2.46 27.25
CA ILE A 130 7.91 -1.58 27.54
C ILE A 130 6.79 -2.36 28.24
N LEU A 131 6.46 -3.55 27.75
CA LEU A 131 5.40 -4.38 28.32
C LEU A 131 5.74 -4.86 29.73
N HIS A 132 6.99 -5.25 29.99
CA HIS A 132 7.40 -5.63 31.35
C HIS A 132 7.30 -4.47 32.32
N ILE A 133 7.79 -3.29 31.96
CA ILE A 133 7.72 -2.10 32.83
C ILE A 133 6.26 -1.72 33.14
N ILE A 134 5.38 -1.76 32.13
CA ILE A 134 3.97 -1.46 32.32
C ILE A 134 3.31 -2.52 33.24
N ASN A 135 3.49 -3.80 32.92
CA ASN A 135 2.83 -4.87 33.65
C ASN A 135 3.44 -5.11 35.06
N GLU A 136 4.72 -4.79 35.28
CA GLU A 136 5.32 -4.72 36.63
C GLU A 136 4.66 -3.62 37.45
N HIS A 137 4.45 -2.43 36.86
CA HIS A 137 3.78 -1.33 37.53
C HIS A 137 2.32 -1.65 37.86
N LEU A 138 1.65 -2.39 36.98
CA LEU A 138 0.26 -2.84 37.17
C LEU A 138 0.13 -4.11 38.03
N GLY A 139 1.24 -4.73 38.44
CA GLY A 139 1.22 -5.99 39.17
C GLY A 139 0.77 -7.22 38.36
N THR A 140 0.86 -7.13 37.04
CA THR A 140 0.39 -8.16 36.08
C THR A 140 1.52 -8.85 35.32
N ALA A 141 2.78 -8.69 35.76
CA ALA A 141 3.97 -9.23 35.07
C ALA A 141 3.94 -10.77 34.94
N GLU A 142 3.52 -11.50 35.96
CA GLU A 142 3.41 -12.95 35.89
C GLU A 142 2.36 -13.42 34.88
N LYS A 143 1.26 -12.68 34.76
CA LYS A 143 0.21 -12.97 33.78
C LYS A 143 0.68 -12.63 32.36
N LEU A 144 1.48 -11.57 32.19
CA LEU A 144 2.13 -11.28 30.91
C LEU A 144 2.99 -12.46 30.44
N GLN A 145 3.78 -13.02 31.33
CA GLN A 145 4.65 -14.18 31.04
C GLN A 145 3.85 -15.42 30.62
N GLN A 146 2.65 -15.63 31.21
CA GLN A 146 1.76 -16.74 30.83
C GLN A 146 1.14 -16.53 29.45
N ILE A 147 0.83 -15.29 29.08
CA ILE A 147 0.19 -14.94 27.80
C ILE A 147 1.22 -14.83 26.67
N MET A 148 2.42 -14.37 26.99
CA MET A 148 3.52 -14.12 26.06
C MET A 148 4.81 -14.76 26.62
N PRO A 149 4.96 -16.10 26.57
CA PRO A 149 6.12 -16.80 27.11
C PRO A 149 7.46 -16.34 26.50
N ASP A 150 7.42 -15.94 25.23
CA ASP A 150 8.57 -15.44 24.48
C ASP A 150 8.93 -13.97 24.78
N CYS A 151 8.09 -13.28 25.56
CA CYS A 151 8.34 -11.92 26.01
C CYS A 151 9.21 -11.94 27.27
N ILE A 152 10.49 -12.21 27.09
CA ILE A 152 11.46 -12.35 28.19
C ILE A 152 12.03 -10.97 28.53
N LYS A 153 12.08 -10.64 29.85
CA LYS A 153 12.84 -9.51 30.34
C LYS A 153 14.34 -9.88 30.22
N ARG A 154 15.08 -9.16 29.37
CA ARG A 154 16.54 -9.36 29.31
C ARG A 154 17.14 -9.01 30.68
N ASN A 155 17.63 -10.01 31.36
CA ASN A 155 18.53 -9.80 32.50
C ASN A 155 19.88 -9.35 31.96
N ASP A 156 20.49 -8.36 32.63
CA ASP A 156 21.71 -7.65 32.23
C ASP A 156 22.99 -8.50 32.15
N ASP A 157 22.92 -9.83 32.18
CA ASP A 157 24.07 -10.71 32.38
C ASP A 157 24.24 -11.86 31.36
N GLU A 158 23.72 -11.79 30.15
CA GLU A 158 24.14 -12.79 29.14
C GLU A 158 24.24 -12.20 27.71
N GLN A 159 25.46 -12.45 27.16
CA GLN A 159 25.93 -12.10 25.83
C GLN A 159 25.22 -12.88 24.72
N GLU A 160 25.08 -12.19 23.57
CA GLU A 160 25.06 -12.70 22.19
C GLU A 160 24.03 -13.79 21.84
N HIS A 161 23.05 -13.40 21.01
CA HIS A 161 22.87 -13.96 19.66
C HIS A 161 21.80 -13.21 18.83
N GLU A 162 22.18 -12.95 17.59
CA GLU A 162 21.46 -12.56 16.40
C GLU A 162 19.91 -12.61 16.43
N SER A 163 19.28 -11.49 16.11
CA SER A 163 17.98 -11.50 15.46
C SER A 163 18.01 -10.60 14.24
N THR A 164 17.89 -11.25 13.13
CA THR A 164 17.64 -10.74 11.79
C THR A 164 16.33 -9.96 11.70
N ASP A 165 16.35 -9.01 10.77
CA ASP A 165 15.23 -8.39 10.06
C ASP A 165 14.60 -7.14 10.67
N ILE A 166 15.26 -6.00 10.43
CA ILE A 166 14.57 -4.77 10.02
C ILE A 166 15.50 -4.02 9.07
N TYR A 167 15.09 -3.90 7.83
CA TYR A 167 15.73 -3.09 6.79
C TYR A 167 15.71 -1.61 7.20
N TRP A 168 16.88 -1.10 7.58
CA TRP A 168 17.30 0.27 7.42
C TRP A 168 18.49 0.23 6.48
N GLU A 169 18.49 1.10 5.49
CA GLU A 169 19.69 1.35 4.70
C GLU A 169 20.85 1.58 5.66
N GLU A 170 21.94 0.85 5.45
CA GLU A 170 23.22 0.84 6.13
C GLU A 170 23.20 1.30 7.60
N SER A 171 23.19 0.35 8.53
CA SER A 171 23.39 0.66 9.94
C SER A 171 24.73 1.39 10.09
N PRO A 172 24.77 2.60 10.69
CA PRO A 172 26.02 3.29 10.88
C PRO A 172 26.99 2.42 11.66
N GLU A 173 28.25 2.36 11.22
CA GLU A 173 29.28 1.62 11.91
C GLU A 173 29.33 2.02 13.40
N ARG A 174 29.38 1.04 14.29
CA ARG A 174 29.39 1.24 15.74
C ARG A 174 30.81 1.07 16.28
N TYR A 175 31.27 2.02 17.05
CA TYR A 175 32.58 2.01 17.68
C TYR A 175 32.45 2.16 19.19
N ILE A 176 33.24 1.37 19.93
CA ILE A 176 33.34 1.50 21.39
C ILE A 176 34.51 2.42 21.67
N TYR A 177 34.22 3.55 22.33
CA TYR A 177 35.20 4.54 22.73
C TYR A 177 35.84 4.18 24.06
N ASN A 178 37.18 4.13 24.07
CA ASN A 178 38.01 4.09 25.25
C ASN A 178 39.33 4.82 24.92
N GLU A 179 40.19 5.05 25.91
CA GLU A 179 41.45 5.77 25.72
C GLU A 179 42.36 5.17 24.62
N ASN A 180 42.26 3.87 24.34
CA ASN A 180 43.07 3.20 23.31
C ASN A 180 42.45 3.28 21.89
N THR A 181 41.17 3.68 21.75
CA THR A 181 40.46 3.72 20.49
C THR A 181 40.18 5.14 19.98
N LEU A 182 40.58 6.17 20.74
CA LEU A 182 40.32 7.57 20.42
C LEU A 182 40.86 7.97 19.04
N GLU A 183 42.14 7.67 18.75
CA GLU A 183 42.79 8.04 17.50
C GLU A 183 42.10 7.40 16.28
N ASP A 184 41.72 6.12 16.39
CA ASP A 184 41.02 5.41 15.31
C ASP A 184 39.60 5.98 15.08
N ILE A 185 38.88 6.28 16.15
CA ILE A 185 37.55 6.89 16.07
C ILE A 185 37.63 8.30 15.51
N VAL A 186 38.58 9.09 15.95
CA VAL A 186 38.82 10.46 15.41
C VAL A 186 39.13 10.40 13.92
N LYS A 187 39.97 9.46 13.49
CA LYS A 187 40.26 9.26 12.07
C LYS A 187 38.99 8.91 11.30
N LYS A 188 38.19 7.96 11.78
CA LYS A 188 36.93 7.56 11.16
C LYS A 188 35.92 8.70 11.08
N VAL A 189 35.79 9.50 12.15
CA VAL A 189 34.94 10.71 12.17
C VAL A 189 35.41 11.73 11.16
N SER A 190 36.74 11.95 11.06
CA SER A 190 37.32 12.92 10.13
C SER A 190 37.20 12.49 8.65
N GLU A 191 37.09 11.20 8.39
CA GLU A 191 36.96 10.59 7.06
C GLU A 191 35.47 10.30 6.69
N LEU A 192 34.48 10.69 7.50
CA LEU A 192 33.08 10.48 7.19
C LEU A 192 32.70 11.13 5.86
N PRO A 193 32.16 10.35 4.91
CA PRO A 193 31.69 10.93 3.65
C PRO A 193 30.53 11.90 3.89
N PRO A 194 30.23 12.80 2.95
CA PRO A 194 29.01 13.60 2.98
C PRO A 194 27.78 12.71 3.24
N GLN A 195 26.88 13.13 4.13
CA GLN A 195 25.74 12.35 4.62
C GLN A 195 26.10 11.06 5.41
N GLY A 196 27.36 10.78 5.62
CA GLY A 196 27.81 9.65 6.42
C GLY A 196 27.54 9.85 7.92
N SER A 197 27.28 8.76 8.61
CA SER A 197 27.06 8.76 10.06
C SER A 197 27.82 7.63 10.74
N ILE A 198 28.17 7.88 12.01
CA ILE A 198 28.85 6.92 12.88
C ILE A 198 28.20 6.97 14.26
N VAL A 199 28.12 5.84 14.92
CA VAL A 199 27.67 5.75 16.31
C VAL A 199 28.82 5.35 17.21
N VAL A 200 29.12 6.18 18.21
CA VAL A 200 30.14 5.92 19.22
C VAL A 200 29.48 5.64 20.55
N ILE A 201 29.89 4.55 21.19
CA ILE A 201 29.40 4.12 22.51
C ILE A 201 30.54 4.35 23.52
N SER A 202 30.26 5.00 24.64
CA SER A 202 31.26 5.32 25.64
C SER A 202 30.66 5.24 27.06
N VAL A 203 31.44 4.75 28.01
CA VAL A 203 31.08 4.73 29.44
C VAL A 203 31.11 6.14 30.01
N GLU A 204 32.08 6.96 29.57
CA GLU A 204 32.21 8.36 29.94
C GLU A 204 31.89 9.28 28.77
N LYS A 205 31.49 10.52 29.03
CA LYS A 205 31.21 11.48 27.99
C LYS A 205 32.49 11.83 27.22
N PRO A 206 32.58 11.53 25.90
CA PRO A 206 33.81 11.73 25.14
C PRO A 206 33.94 13.19 24.68
N ASP A 207 34.20 14.10 25.61
CA ASP A 207 34.23 15.56 25.34
C ASP A 207 35.27 15.95 24.30
N GLU A 208 36.36 15.20 24.17
CA GLU A 208 37.41 15.46 23.18
C GLU A 208 36.94 15.13 21.76
N LEU A 209 36.23 13.98 21.58
CA LEU A 209 35.61 13.60 20.31
C LEU A 209 34.51 14.57 19.90
N LEU A 210 33.72 15.06 20.85
CA LEU A 210 32.67 16.03 20.60
C LEU A 210 33.23 17.39 20.15
N LYS A 211 34.37 17.83 20.73
CA LYS A 211 35.08 19.04 20.27
C LYS A 211 35.61 18.90 18.85
N ILE A 212 36.08 17.73 18.48
CA ILE A 212 36.56 17.46 17.12
C ILE A 212 35.37 17.45 16.13
N ALA A 213 34.26 16.77 16.46
CA ALA A 213 33.06 16.80 15.64
C ALA A 213 32.48 18.20 15.45
N ASP A 214 32.48 19.03 16.49
CA ASP A 214 32.09 20.44 16.44
C ASP A 214 33.02 21.27 15.58
N GLY A 215 34.35 21.07 15.73
CA GLY A 215 35.37 21.71 14.89
C GLY A 215 35.23 21.38 13.38
N LEU A 216 34.76 20.19 13.06
CA LEU A 216 34.43 19.74 11.70
C LEU A 216 33.04 20.21 11.25
N LYS A 217 32.29 20.94 12.09
CA LYS A 217 30.88 21.33 11.88
C LYS A 217 29.92 20.18 11.67
N TYR A 218 30.24 19.01 12.23
CA TYR A 218 29.36 17.86 12.18
C TYR A 218 28.24 17.98 13.22
N LYS A 219 27.06 17.49 12.88
CA LYS A 219 25.94 17.42 13.82
C LYS A 219 26.12 16.15 14.69
N PHE A 220 25.81 16.26 15.97
CA PHE A 220 25.83 15.10 16.85
C PHE A 220 24.65 15.11 17.82
N ASN A 221 24.19 13.91 18.15
CA ASN A 221 23.17 13.66 19.16
C ASN A 221 23.77 12.79 20.25
N ILE A 222 23.53 13.15 21.52
CA ILE A 222 24.03 12.42 22.68
C ILE A 222 22.84 11.85 23.43
N GLU A 223 22.81 10.53 23.53
CA GLU A 223 21.87 9.78 24.35
C GLU A 223 22.65 9.20 25.53
N LYS A 224 22.14 9.38 26.75
CA LYS A 224 22.74 8.80 27.97
C LYS A 224 21.75 7.86 28.62
N ASN A 225 22.11 6.57 28.65
CA ASN A 225 21.51 5.57 29.53
C ASN A 225 22.59 5.11 30.55
N ARG A 226 22.99 3.85 30.55
CA ARG A 226 24.15 3.36 31.31
C ARG A 226 25.48 3.80 30.66
N GLU A 227 25.45 3.97 29.35
CA GLU A 227 26.56 4.43 28.52
C GLU A 227 26.10 5.64 27.70
N TYR A 228 27.06 6.45 27.25
CA TYR A 228 26.82 7.50 26.27
C TYR A 228 26.80 6.89 24.88
N ARG A 229 25.74 7.14 24.15
CA ARG A 229 25.63 6.83 22.73
C ARG A 229 25.65 8.16 21.95
N ILE A 230 26.71 8.36 21.20
CA ILE A 230 26.93 9.57 20.42
C ILE A 230 26.76 9.21 18.94
N SER A 231 25.75 9.76 18.32
CA SER A 231 25.57 9.67 16.87
C SER A 231 26.16 10.93 16.26
N ILE A 232 27.21 10.79 15.46
CA ILE A 232 27.90 11.89 14.76
C ILE A 232 27.53 11.78 13.27
N PHE A 233 27.14 12.89 12.68
CA PHE A 233 26.68 12.98 11.30
C PHE A 233 27.42 14.11 10.57
N ASN A 234 27.97 13.82 9.40
CA ASN A 234 28.58 14.80 8.52
C ASN A 234 27.49 15.51 7.71
N PRO A 235 27.14 16.77 8.02
CA PRO A 235 26.08 17.50 7.32
C PRO A 235 26.57 18.12 5.99
N GLU A 236 27.81 17.87 5.55
CA GLU A 236 28.24 18.36 4.24
C GLU A 236 27.33 17.79 3.18
N ALA A 237 26.25 18.44 3.04
CA ALA A 237 25.23 18.62 2.04
C ALA A 237 23.85 18.76 2.68
N GLU A 238 23.65 19.60 3.69
CA GLU A 238 22.57 20.55 3.52
C GLU A 238 23.04 21.54 2.44
N GLU A 239 23.34 21.06 1.23
CA GLU A 239 23.07 21.83 0.06
C GLU A 239 21.61 22.24 0.17
N ARG A 240 21.33 23.52 0.43
CA ARG A 240 20.09 24.16 -0.02
C ARG A 240 19.95 23.67 -1.44
N LEU A 241 18.98 22.78 -1.69
CA LEU A 241 18.84 22.16 -3.00
C LEU A 241 18.89 23.30 -4.02
N PRO A 242 19.84 23.33 -4.96
CA PRO A 242 20.08 24.52 -5.81
C PRO A 242 18.81 24.96 -6.54
N TRP A 243 17.84 24.05 -6.71
CA TRP A 243 16.56 24.33 -7.34
C TRP A 243 15.63 25.24 -6.49
N GLN A 244 15.77 25.26 -5.16
CA GLN A 244 14.90 26.10 -4.30
C GLN A 244 15.18 27.59 -4.53
N GLU A 245 16.38 27.95 -4.93
CA GLU A 245 16.73 29.31 -5.31
C GLU A 245 16.19 29.65 -6.71
N ARG A 246 15.99 28.63 -7.56
CA ARG A 246 15.51 28.75 -8.93
C ARG A 246 14.01 28.47 -9.10
N LYS A 247 13.28 28.18 -8.02
CA LYS A 247 11.85 27.83 -8.08
C LYS A 247 10.96 28.89 -8.73
N GLN A 248 11.43 30.16 -8.78
CA GLN A 248 10.73 31.25 -9.47
C GLN A 248 10.79 31.13 -11.01
N GLU A 249 11.72 30.34 -11.54
CA GLU A 249 11.87 30.05 -12.98
C GLU A 249 10.93 28.92 -13.44
N PHE A 250 10.31 28.21 -12.51
CA PHE A 250 9.48 27.07 -12.81
C PHE A 250 8.16 27.47 -13.45
N GLU A 251 7.79 26.79 -14.50
CA GLU A 251 6.52 27.01 -15.18
C GLU A 251 5.34 26.66 -14.27
N VAL A 252 4.38 27.58 -14.16
CA VAL A 252 3.21 27.43 -13.28
C VAL A 252 2.09 26.71 -14.02
N LEU A 253 1.61 25.63 -13.44
CA LEU A 253 0.43 24.87 -13.84
C LEU A 253 -0.70 25.14 -12.82
N ASP A 254 -1.58 26.09 -13.11
CA ASP A 254 -2.73 26.40 -12.26
C ASP A 254 -3.94 25.55 -12.68
N VAL A 255 -4.36 24.64 -11.82
CA VAL A 255 -5.48 23.74 -12.09
C VAL A 255 -6.72 24.06 -11.24
N ARG A 256 -6.72 25.15 -10.49
CA ARG A 256 -7.82 25.52 -9.57
C ARG A 256 -9.17 25.74 -10.25
N THR A 257 -9.16 26.16 -11.51
CA THR A 257 -10.38 26.46 -12.27
C THR A 257 -10.78 25.36 -13.25
N MET A 258 -10.05 24.26 -13.27
CA MET A 258 -10.36 23.14 -14.17
C MET A 258 -11.61 22.40 -13.70
N ILE A 259 -12.54 22.16 -14.63
CA ILE A 259 -13.79 21.43 -14.39
C ILE A 259 -13.56 19.91 -14.48
N THR A 260 -12.50 19.50 -15.21
CA THR A 260 -12.12 18.09 -15.39
C THR A 260 -10.98 17.73 -14.45
N ASP A 261 -10.82 16.42 -14.16
CA ASP A 261 -9.70 15.91 -13.36
C ASP A 261 -8.36 16.36 -13.98
N PRO A 262 -7.53 17.13 -13.26
CA PRO A 262 -6.27 17.63 -13.79
C PRO A 262 -5.16 16.58 -13.84
N PHE A 263 -5.41 15.35 -13.44
CA PHE A 263 -4.42 14.27 -13.29
C PHE A 263 -3.58 14.09 -14.57
N ASP A 264 -4.23 13.93 -15.72
CA ASP A 264 -3.53 13.69 -17.00
C ASP A 264 -2.63 14.87 -17.42
N ILE A 265 -3.06 16.10 -17.13
CA ILE A 265 -2.29 17.32 -17.45
C ILE A 265 -1.07 17.45 -16.54
N ILE A 266 -1.24 17.14 -15.25
CA ILE A 266 -0.14 17.17 -14.28
C ILE A 266 0.91 16.11 -14.66
N LEU A 267 0.47 14.89 -14.99
CA LEU A 267 1.36 13.83 -15.46
C LEU A 267 2.11 14.22 -16.74
N LYS A 268 1.39 14.73 -17.75
CA LYS A 268 2.00 15.20 -18.99
C LYS A 268 3.08 16.25 -18.72
N LYS A 269 2.83 17.16 -17.77
CA LYS A 269 3.82 18.17 -17.33
C LYS A 269 5.02 17.52 -16.66
N ALA A 270 4.79 16.57 -15.75
CA ALA A 270 5.86 15.84 -15.07
C ALA A 270 6.76 15.08 -16.06
N TYR A 271 6.17 14.39 -17.05
CA TYR A 271 6.94 13.72 -18.11
C TYR A 271 7.74 14.68 -18.98
N ALA A 272 7.16 15.82 -19.34
CA ALA A 272 7.85 16.83 -20.13
C ALA A 272 8.98 17.55 -19.36
N THR A 273 9.02 17.38 -18.03
CA THR A 273 10.04 18.00 -17.19
C THR A 273 11.36 17.22 -17.30
N ARG A 274 12.41 17.90 -17.80
CA ARG A 274 13.76 17.33 -17.90
C ARG A 274 14.40 17.21 -16.53
N ASP A 275 15.42 16.36 -16.43
CA ASP A 275 16.25 16.28 -15.23
C ASP A 275 16.82 17.64 -14.84
N ASN A 276 16.90 17.94 -13.56
CA ASN A 276 17.20 19.26 -12.99
C ASN A 276 16.21 20.39 -13.36
N GLY A 277 15.11 20.08 -14.04
CA GLY A 277 14.01 20.98 -14.29
C GLY A 277 12.94 20.93 -13.20
N GLY A 278 11.95 21.81 -13.29
CA GLY A 278 10.84 21.81 -12.35
C GLY A 278 9.59 22.49 -12.90
N PHE A 279 8.49 22.32 -12.17
CA PHE A 279 7.24 23.03 -12.41
C PHE A 279 6.52 23.31 -11.09
N VAL A 280 5.57 24.23 -11.11
CA VAL A 280 4.74 24.58 -9.96
C VAL A 280 3.31 24.17 -10.22
N LEU A 281 2.74 23.38 -9.35
CA LEU A 281 1.33 23.05 -9.35
C LEU A 281 0.58 23.96 -8.39
N VAL A 282 -0.48 24.64 -8.86
CA VAL A 282 -1.35 25.46 -8.01
C VAL A 282 -2.70 24.80 -7.88
N GLN A 283 -3.07 24.48 -6.62
CA GLN A 283 -4.32 23.80 -6.28
C GLN A 283 -5.06 24.45 -5.11
N GLN A 284 -6.34 24.12 -4.91
CA GLN A 284 -7.15 24.58 -3.77
C GLN A 284 -6.87 23.83 -2.47
N PHE A 285 -6.19 22.70 -2.53
CA PHE A 285 -5.81 21.85 -1.40
C PHE A 285 -4.43 21.22 -1.67
N GLU A 286 -3.77 20.73 -0.64
CA GLU A 286 -2.52 19.99 -0.81
C GLU A 286 -2.81 18.58 -1.36
N PRO A 287 -2.40 18.28 -2.61
CA PRO A 287 -2.73 17.02 -3.29
C PRO A 287 -1.75 15.91 -2.87
N VAL A 288 -1.79 15.47 -1.62
CA VAL A 288 -0.85 14.49 -1.04
C VAL A 288 -0.66 13.24 -1.90
N PRO A 289 -1.70 12.63 -2.51
CA PRO A 289 -1.50 11.49 -3.41
C PRO A 289 -0.67 11.82 -4.65
N MET A 290 -0.88 13.00 -5.24
CA MET A 290 -0.10 13.47 -6.39
C MET A 290 1.34 13.75 -6.00
N ILE A 291 1.56 14.38 -4.84
CA ILE A 291 2.89 14.64 -4.29
C ILE A 291 3.65 13.33 -4.10
N ASN A 292 3.02 12.33 -3.49
CA ASN A 292 3.63 11.01 -3.30
C ASN A 292 3.99 10.34 -4.63
N MET A 293 3.09 10.41 -5.61
CA MET A 293 3.32 9.87 -6.93
C MET A 293 4.51 10.53 -7.63
N LEU A 294 4.56 11.86 -7.65
CA LEU A 294 5.66 12.58 -8.28
C LEU A 294 6.98 12.38 -7.53
N SER A 295 6.94 12.24 -6.21
CA SER A 295 8.13 11.89 -5.42
C SER A 295 8.71 10.52 -5.82
N GLU A 296 7.86 9.52 -6.05
CA GLU A 296 8.27 8.21 -6.56
C GLU A 296 8.77 8.26 -8.02
N MET A 297 8.35 9.28 -8.80
CA MET A 297 8.87 9.57 -10.14
C MET A 297 10.22 10.33 -10.11
N GLY A 298 10.82 10.51 -8.93
CA GLY A 298 12.09 11.19 -8.77
C GLY A 298 12.00 12.70 -8.59
N PHE A 299 10.81 13.23 -8.28
CA PHE A 299 10.66 14.64 -7.94
C PHE A 299 10.85 14.89 -6.45
N GLU A 300 11.58 15.92 -6.12
CA GLU A 300 11.52 16.58 -4.82
C GLU A 300 10.45 17.64 -4.85
N HIS A 301 9.86 17.95 -3.72
CA HIS A 301 8.82 18.96 -3.66
C HIS A 301 8.98 19.90 -2.45
N GLN A 302 8.37 21.07 -2.58
CA GLN A 302 8.14 22.01 -1.50
C GLN A 302 6.73 22.58 -1.64
N THR A 303 5.95 22.57 -0.57
CA THR A 303 4.59 23.15 -0.55
C THR A 303 4.61 24.48 0.19
N ASP A 304 4.09 25.53 -0.44
CA ASP A 304 3.81 26.83 0.16
C ASP A 304 2.31 27.08 0.15
N GLN A 305 1.68 27.26 1.31
CA GLN A 305 0.30 27.73 1.39
C GLN A 305 0.28 29.26 1.33
N LYS A 306 -0.16 29.83 0.21
CA LYS A 306 -0.19 31.29 0.00
C LYS A 306 -1.43 31.95 0.61
N ALA A 307 -2.58 31.24 0.57
CA ALA A 307 -3.84 31.68 1.18
C ALA A 307 -4.70 30.45 1.54
N THR A 308 -5.82 30.66 2.23
CA THR A 308 -6.81 29.60 2.43
C THR A 308 -7.36 29.14 1.08
N GLY A 309 -7.18 27.85 0.75
CA GLY A 309 -7.56 27.30 -0.55
C GLY A 309 -6.60 27.63 -1.70
N GLU A 310 -5.37 28.01 -1.38
CA GLU A 310 -4.32 28.26 -2.38
C GLU A 310 -3.00 27.64 -1.96
N PHE A 311 -2.66 26.50 -2.56
CA PHE A 311 -1.43 25.76 -2.36
C PHE A 311 -0.57 25.82 -3.61
N TRP A 312 0.69 26.17 -3.44
CA TRP A 312 1.72 26.20 -4.47
C TRP A 312 2.71 25.08 -4.18
N ILE A 313 2.67 24.03 -4.98
CA ILE A 313 3.54 22.87 -4.84
C ILE A 313 4.61 22.94 -5.93
N TYR A 314 5.83 23.17 -5.51
CA TYR A 314 7.01 23.24 -6.38
C TYR A 314 7.57 21.84 -6.51
N PHE A 315 7.70 21.33 -7.73
CA PHE A 315 8.29 20.04 -8.06
C PHE A 315 9.60 20.25 -8.82
N HIS A 316 10.65 19.57 -8.38
CA HIS A 316 11.95 19.55 -9.03
C HIS A 316 12.36 18.11 -9.31
N LYS A 317 12.75 17.80 -10.56
CA LYS A 317 13.15 16.47 -10.98
C LYS A 317 14.64 16.24 -10.74
N LYS A 318 14.97 15.26 -9.89
CA LYS A 318 16.36 14.86 -9.63
C LYS A 318 17.02 14.33 -10.91
N PRO A 319 18.32 14.58 -11.11
CA PRO A 319 19.05 13.88 -12.17
C PRO A 319 19.10 12.39 -11.85
N VAL A 320 18.84 11.56 -12.83
CA VAL A 320 19.07 10.11 -12.70
C VAL A 320 20.58 9.89 -12.67
N THR A 321 21.14 9.61 -11.48
CA THR A 321 22.51 9.09 -11.39
C THR A 321 22.49 7.68 -11.96
N ALA A 322 23.14 7.51 -13.11
CA ALA A 322 23.35 6.19 -13.68
C ALA A 322 24.17 5.36 -12.67
N THR A 323 23.50 4.44 -12.00
CA THR A 323 24.17 3.43 -11.20
C THR A 323 24.83 2.49 -12.18
N GLU A 324 26.15 2.44 -12.15
CA GLU A 324 26.97 1.59 -12.99
C GLU A 324 26.51 0.13 -12.88
N SER A 325 26.09 -0.43 -14.00
CA SER A 325 25.83 -1.85 -14.14
C SER A 325 27.14 -2.63 -13.99
N SER A 326 27.38 -3.19 -12.82
CA SER A 326 28.44 -4.19 -12.65
C SER A 326 27.96 -5.52 -13.25
N SER A 327 28.48 -5.84 -14.40
CA SER A 327 28.34 -7.12 -15.09
C SER A 327 28.99 -8.25 -14.28
N SER A 328 28.20 -9.17 -13.74
CA SER A 328 28.56 -10.58 -13.56
C SER A 328 27.40 -11.43 -13.07
N SER A 329 26.45 -11.73 -13.92
CA SER A 329 25.64 -12.95 -13.86
C SER A 329 24.90 -13.12 -15.18
N GLU A 330 24.77 -14.34 -15.63
CA GLU A 330 23.99 -14.72 -16.82
C GLU A 330 22.49 -14.40 -16.70
N LYS A 331 22.05 -13.80 -15.57
CA LYS A 331 20.64 -13.47 -15.30
C LYS A 331 20.42 -11.97 -15.33
N VAL A 332 19.31 -11.57 -15.92
CA VAL A 332 18.91 -10.17 -15.95
C VAL A 332 18.20 -9.79 -14.64
N ASP A 333 18.62 -8.70 -14.04
CA ASP A 333 17.98 -8.15 -12.85
C ASP A 333 16.65 -7.48 -13.23
N ALA A 334 15.58 -7.75 -12.47
CA ALA A 334 14.29 -7.14 -12.68
C ALA A 334 13.57 -6.78 -11.37
N VAL A 335 12.88 -5.66 -11.39
CA VAL A 335 11.94 -5.21 -10.36
C VAL A 335 10.52 -5.50 -10.83
N ILE A 336 9.76 -6.24 -10.01
CA ILE A 336 8.38 -6.66 -10.30
C ILE A 336 7.42 -5.96 -9.36
N GLN A 337 6.28 -5.52 -9.88
CA GLN A 337 5.24 -4.94 -9.03
C GLN A 337 3.81 -5.29 -9.47
N SER A 338 2.86 -5.10 -8.55
CA SER A 338 1.43 -5.15 -8.84
C SER A 338 0.62 -4.30 -7.86
N ALA A 339 -0.48 -3.70 -8.33
CA ALA A 339 -1.57 -3.16 -7.51
C ALA A 339 -2.92 -3.77 -7.91
N THR A 340 -2.87 -4.93 -8.59
CA THR A 340 -4.03 -5.56 -9.21
C THR A 340 -4.27 -6.93 -8.58
N PRO A 341 -5.04 -7.01 -7.47
CA PRO A 341 -5.20 -8.25 -6.70
C PRO A 341 -5.70 -9.44 -7.52
N VAL A 342 -6.52 -9.19 -8.55
CA VAL A 342 -7.00 -10.24 -9.46
C VAL A 342 -5.86 -10.98 -10.18
N ALA A 343 -4.70 -10.36 -10.37
CA ALA A 343 -3.55 -10.96 -11.04
C ALA A 343 -2.63 -11.76 -10.09
N TYR A 344 -2.79 -11.64 -8.76
CA TYR A 344 -1.84 -12.23 -7.80
C TYR A 344 -1.68 -13.75 -7.94
N PRO A 345 -2.73 -14.57 -8.11
CA PRO A 345 -2.55 -16.01 -8.25
C PRO A 345 -1.70 -16.39 -9.47
N VAL A 346 -1.88 -15.71 -10.59
CA VAL A 346 -1.09 -15.92 -11.80
C VAL A 346 0.36 -15.45 -11.58
N MET A 347 0.55 -14.27 -10.99
CA MET A 347 1.87 -13.73 -10.65
C MET A 347 2.63 -14.67 -9.71
N MET A 348 2.00 -15.16 -8.64
CA MET A 348 2.62 -16.08 -7.69
C MET A 348 3.05 -17.38 -8.36
N ARG A 349 2.24 -17.91 -9.27
CA ARG A 349 2.60 -19.12 -10.03
C ARG A 349 3.76 -18.86 -10.99
N LEU A 350 3.75 -17.72 -11.68
CA LEU A 350 4.83 -17.28 -12.57
C LEU A 350 6.17 -17.20 -11.83
N LEU A 351 6.19 -16.61 -10.63
CA LEU A 351 7.39 -16.45 -9.81
C LEU A 351 7.97 -17.80 -9.31
N GLN A 352 7.20 -18.87 -9.35
CA GLN A 352 7.68 -20.22 -9.05
C GLN A 352 8.38 -20.90 -10.23
N SER A 353 8.28 -20.36 -11.45
CA SER A 353 8.87 -20.95 -12.63
C SER A 353 10.40 -21.05 -12.51
N GLU A 354 10.94 -22.25 -12.75
CA GLU A 354 12.39 -22.46 -12.82
C GLU A 354 13.03 -21.75 -14.02
N LYS A 355 12.29 -21.64 -15.16
CA LYS A 355 12.78 -20.90 -16.31
C LYS A 355 12.93 -19.42 -15.99
N ILE A 356 11.91 -18.81 -15.34
CA ILE A 356 12.04 -17.42 -14.87
C ILE A 356 13.26 -17.26 -13.99
N ARG A 357 13.45 -18.11 -12.99
CA ARG A 357 14.59 -18.03 -12.06
C ARG A 357 15.95 -18.24 -12.73
N LYS A 358 16.00 -18.92 -13.88
CA LYS A 358 17.24 -19.09 -14.66
C LYS A 358 17.59 -17.86 -15.48
N HIS A 359 16.61 -17.13 -15.98
CA HIS A 359 16.80 -15.97 -16.86
C HIS A 359 16.73 -14.64 -16.12
N ILE A 360 15.84 -14.53 -15.12
CA ILE A 360 15.55 -13.28 -14.42
C ILE A 360 15.90 -13.42 -12.94
N ASN A 361 16.67 -12.49 -12.43
CA ASN A 361 16.95 -12.31 -11.02
C ASN A 361 16.00 -11.23 -10.48
N ILE A 362 15.06 -11.62 -9.63
CA ILE A 362 14.05 -10.71 -9.07
C ILE A 362 14.68 -9.95 -7.90
N LYS A 363 15.06 -8.69 -8.13
CA LYS A 363 15.66 -7.83 -7.11
C LYS A 363 14.64 -7.35 -6.08
N GLU A 364 13.45 -7.02 -6.55
CA GLU A 364 12.37 -6.53 -5.69
C GLU A 364 11.02 -7.00 -6.22
N LEU A 365 10.15 -7.44 -5.32
CA LEU A 365 8.74 -7.68 -5.58
C LEU A 365 7.92 -6.73 -4.72
N LYS A 366 7.21 -5.79 -5.36
CA LYS A 366 6.40 -4.80 -4.67
C LYS A 366 4.91 -5.00 -4.93
N VAL A 367 4.14 -5.07 -3.86
CA VAL A 367 2.67 -5.08 -3.92
C VAL A 367 2.16 -3.79 -3.30
N TRP A 368 1.38 -3.05 -4.08
CA TRP A 368 0.84 -1.76 -3.68
C TRP A 368 -0.62 -1.87 -3.27
N GLU A 369 -0.99 -1.17 -2.23
CA GLU A 369 -2.38 -0.90 -1.88
C GLU A 369 -2.87 0.39 -2.59
N GLU A 370 -1.93 1.29 -2.95
CA GLU A 370 -2.21 2.57 -3.58
C GLU A 370 -1.88 2.51 -5.09
N THR A 371 -2.91 2.75 -5.90
CA THR A 371 -2.78 2.77 -7.37
C THR A 371 -1.79 3.85 -7.82
N GLU A 372 -1.75 4.98 -7.15
CA GLU A 372 -0.89 6.13 -7.48
C GLU A 372 0.60 5.76 -7.40
N LYS A 373 1.00 5.05 -6.36
CA LYS A 373 2.39 4.58 -6.20
C LYS A 373 2.76 3.55 -7.25
N HIS A 374 1.83 2.64 -7.55
CA HIS A 374 2.00 1.67 -8.62
C HIS A 374 2.25 2.35 -9.97
N LEU A 375 1.42 3.35 -10.33
CA LEU A 375 1.58 4.10 -11.57
C LEU A 375 2.89 4.89 -11.60
N ALA A 376 3.27 5.49 -10.48
CA ALA A 376 4.53 6.21 -10.36
C ALA A 376 5.75 5.31 -10.66
N TRP A 377 5.73 4.07 -10.22
CA TRP A 377 6.81 3.13 -10.53
C TRP A 377 6.85 2.71 -11.98
N ILE A 378 5.69 2.58 -12.64
CA ILE A 378 5.66 2.36 -14.10
C ILE A 378 6.27 3.56 -14.81
N THR A 379 5.80 4.77 -14.50
CA THR A 379 6.13 5.99 -15.21
C THR A 379 7.57 6.46 -14.99
N SER A 380 8.13 6.22 -13.80
CA SER A 380 9.53 6.52 -13.50
C SER A 380 10.51 5.48 -14.05
N GLY A 381 10.00 4.36 -14.62
CA GLY A 381 10.83 3.25 -15.07
C GLY A 381 11.52 2.50 -13.94
N ARG A 382 11.04 2.64 -12.68
CA ARG A 382 11.57 1.90 -11.52
C ARG A 382 11.18 0.43 -11.54
N ALA A 383 9.99 0.12 -12.05
CA ALA A 383 9.56 -1.26 -12.25
C ALA A 383 9.79 -1.70 -13.71
N ASP A 384 10.42 -2.84 -13.88
CA ASP A 384 10.66 -3.43 -15.19
C ASP A 384 9.45 -4.25 -15.65
N ILE A 385 8.76 -4.89 -14.71
CA ILE A 385 7.61 -5.78 -14.94
C ILE A 385 6.48 -5.37 -13.98
N SER A 386 5.30 -5.07 -14.54
CA SER A 386 4.13 -4.65 -13.75
C SER A 386 2.88 -5.44 -14.14
N PHE A 387 2.09 -5.86 -13.16
CA PHE A 387 0.75 -6.40 -13.36
C PHE A 387 -0.26 -5.28 -13.09
N SER A 388 -0.97 -4.83 -14.11
CA SER A 388 -1.74 -3.58 -14.05
C SER A 388 -3.05 -3.62 -14.83
N ALA A 389 -3.99 -2.75 -14.44
CA ALA A 389 -5.26 -2.59 -15.13
C ALA A 389 -5.07 -1.88 -16.48
N LEU A 390 -5.74 -2.37 -17.53
CA LEU A 390 -5.57 -1.90 -18.90
C LEU A 390 -5.86 -0.41 -19.06
N ILE A 391 -7.04 0.07 -18.67
CA ILE A 391 -7.43 1.48 -18.88
C ILE A 391 -6.43 2.43 -18.21
N THR A 392 -5.96 2.07 -17.02
CA THR A 392 -5.01 2.88 -16.27
C THR A 392 -3.64 2.88 -16.93
N SER A 393 -3.16 1.72 -17.38
CA SER A 393 -1.86 1.59 -18.06
C SER A 393 -1.87 2.22 -19.45
N ALA A 394 -2.97 2.09 -20.19
CA ALA A 394 -3.12 2.69 -21.52
C ALA A 394 -3.04 4.22 -21.48
N LYS A 395 -3.48 4.87 -20.40
CA LYS A 395 -3.31 6.32 -20.19
C LYS A 395 -1.83 6.73 -20.08
N LEU A 396 -0.95 5.79 -19.77
CA LEU A 396 0.50 6.01 -19.67
C LEU A 396 1.23 5.81 -21.01
N ARG A 397 0.52 5.80 -22.15
CA ARG A 397 1.08 5.57 -23.49
C ARG A 397 2.26 6.48 -23.87
N ASN A 398 2.33 7.66 -23.26
CA ASN A 398 3.46 8.59 -23.46
C ASN A 398 4.70 8.24 -22.63
N SER A 399 4.60 7.23 -21.75
CA SER A 399 5.74 6.67 -21.05
C SER A 399 6.37 5.57 -21.90
N ASP A 400 7.63 5.26 -21.62
CA ASP A 400 8.34 4.16 -22.29
C ASP A 400 7.84 2.80 -21.73
N ILE A 401 6.67 2.37 -22.19
CA ILE A 401 6.02 1.12 -21.76
C ILE A 401 5.57 0.27 -22.93
N MET A 402 5.40 -1.02 -22.66
CA MET A 402 4.74 -2.00 -23.51
C MET A 402 3.71 -2.79 -22.72
N ILE A 403 2.60 -3.16 -23.35
CA ILE A 403 1.55 -4.00 -22.77
C ILE A 403 1.40 -5.26 -23.65
N PRO A 404 2.36 -6.19 -23.58
CA PRO A 404 2.47 -7.27 -24.55
C PRO A 404 1.40 -8.35 -24.39
N ALA A 405 0.75 -8.45 -23.22
CA ALA A 405 -0.28 -9.45 -22.97
C ALA A 405 -1.35 -8.96 -22.00
N LEU A 406 -2.59 -9.34 -22.27
CA LEU A 406 -3.69 -9.28 -21.31
C LEU A 406 -4.13 -10.69 -20.93
N PHE A 407 -4.61 -10.85 -19.70
CA PHE A 407 -5.04 -12.16 -19.22
C PHE A 407 -6.19 -12.12 -18.22
N VAL A 408 -6.65 -10.95 -17.80
CA VAL A 408 -7.83 -10.77 -16.94
C VAL A 408 -8.94 -10.12 -17.74
N TRP A 409 -10.12 -10.74 -17.71
CA TRP A 409 -11.32 -10.33 -18.44
C TRP A 409 -12.53 -10.30 -17.51
N ASP A 410 -13.53 -9.47 -17.84
CA ASP A 410 -14.86 -9.49 -17.20
C ASP A 410 -14.83 -9.30 -15.66
N ASN A 411 -14.15 -8.26 -15.20
CA ASN A 411 -13.79 -8.09 -13.78
C ASN A 411 -14.84 -7.38 -12.91
N PHE A 412 -15.95 -6.85 -13.49
CA PHE A 412 -16.94 -6.09 -12.73
C PHE A 412 -18.24 -6.84 -12.52
N VAL A 413 -18.83 -6.65 -11.32
CA VAL A 413 -20.05 -7.30 -10.89
C VAL A 413 -20.93 -6.30 -10.13
N LEU A 414 -22.23 -6.25 -10.47
CA LEU A 414 -23.22 -5.59 -9.65
C LEU A 414 -23.81 -6.61 -8.66
N LEU A 415 -23.75 -6.27 -7.39
CA LEU A 415 -24.37 -7.05 -6.31
C LEU A 415 -25.52 -6.25 -5.68
N SER A 416 -26.63 -6.93 -5.38
CA SER A 416 -27.72 -6.31 -4.61
C SER A 416 -28.26 -7.27 -3.56
N ARG A 417 -28.57 -6.73 -2.39
CA ARG A 417 -29.26 -7.43 -1.30
C ARG A 417 -30.75 -7.58 -1.59
N SER A 418 -31.26 -6.79 -2.52
CA SER A 418 -32.60 -6.89 -3.06
C SER A 418 -32.62 -7.81 -4.27
N LYS A 419 -33.80 -8.34 -4.62
CA LYS A 419 -33.97 -9.12 -5.84
C LYS A 419 -33.89 -8.19 -7.06
N VAL A 420 -32.87 -8.38 -7.87
CA VAL A 420 -32.56 -7.57 -9.05
C VAL A 420 -32.24 -8.49 -10.24
N LYS A 421 -32.84 -8.24 -11.39
CA LYS A 421 -32.56 -8.95 -12.63
C LYS A 421 -31.78 -8.06 -13.62
N ASP A 422 -32.12 -6.78 -13.65
CA ASP A 422 -31.50 -5.76 -14.50
C ASP A 422 -31.60 -4.37 -13.86
N PHE A 423 -31.16 -3.33 -14.57
CA PHE A 423 -31.19 -1.96 -14.05
C PHE A 423 -32.59 -1.42 -13.77
N SER A 424 -33.65 -1.95 -14.40
CA SER A 424 -35.02 -1.50 -14.13
C SER A 424 -35.45 -1.73 -12.68
N ASP A 425 -34.97 -2.80 -12.07
CA ASP A 425 -35.33 -3.18 -10.68
C ASP A 425 -34.68 -2.26 -9.63
N ILE A 426 -33.65 -1.50 -10.03
CA ILE A 426 -32.91 -0.59 -9.14
C ILE A 426 -33.04 0.90 -9.53
N LYS A 427 -33.92 1.22 -10.47
CA LYS A 427 -34.24 2.61 -10.82
C LYS A 427 -34.70 3.38 -9.57
N GLY A 428 -34.15 4.58 -9.37
CA GLY A 428 -34.42 5.43 -8.19
C GLY A 428 -33.70 4.99 -6.92
N ARG A 429 -32.87 3.94 -6.96
CA ARG A 429 -32.09 3.49 -5.80
C ARG A 429 -30.66 4.01 -5.84
N GLU A 430 -29.99 3.95 -4.66
CA GLU A 430 -28.60 4.28 -4.52
C GLU A 430 -27.72 3.10 -4.94
N ILE A 431 -26.73 3.35 -5.80
CA ILE A 431 -25.70 2.40 -6.23
C ILE A 431 -24.36 2.90 -5.70
N HIS A 432 -23.71 2.12 -4.86
CA HIS A 432 -22.35 2.43 -4.41
C HIS A 432 -21.34 1.94 -5.46
N VAL A 433 -20.48 2.83 -5.91
CA VAL A 433 -19.47 2.55 -6.94
C VAL A 433 -18.08 2.89 -6.40
N PRO A 434 -17.08 2.02 -6.62
CA PRO A 434 -15.73 2.28 -6.15
C PRO A 434 -15.09 3.51 -6.78
N LEU A 435 -14.16 4.12 -6.03
CA LEU A 435 -13.39 5.28 -6.44
C LEU A 435 -14.26 6.56 -6.53
N PHE A 436 -14.10 7.34 -7.56
CA PHE A 436 -14.75 8.63 -7.77
C PHE A 436 -15.56 8.63 -9.06
N GLU A 437 -16.36 9.66 -9.28
CA GLU A 437 -17.31 9.73 -10.39
C GLU A 437 -16.68 9.55 -11.77
N GLU A 438 -15.51 10.17 -11.99
CA GLU A 438 -14.79 10.10 -13.26
C GLU A 438 -13.95 8.83 -13.45
N ALA A 439 -13.94 7.94 -12.45
CA ALA A 439 -13.19 6.69 -12.51
C ALA A 439 -13.86 5.66 -13.45
N PRO A 440 -13.07 4.74 -14.04
CA PRO A 440 -13.59 3.75 -14.98
C PRO A 440 -14.79 2.92 -14.45
N PRO A 441 -14.84 2.47 -13.19
CA PRO A 441 -16.00 1.73 -12.69
C PRO A 441 -17.31 2.52 -12.80
N ALA A 442 -17.29 3.82 -12.44
CA ALA A 442 -18.46 4.68 -12.50
C ALA A 442 -18.88 4.95 -13.93
N LYS A 443 -17.94 5.31 -14.80
CA LYS A 443 -18.21 5.59 -16.21
C LYS A 443 -18.73 4.36 -16.96
N ILE A 444 -18.14 3.19 -16.74
CA ILE A 444 -18.62 1.93 -17.34
C ILE A 444 -20.03 1.60 -16.84
N THR A 445 -20.31 1.79 -15.55
CA THR A 445 -21.65 1.57 -15.01
C THR A 445 -22.69 2.49 -15.67
N LYS A 446 -22.40 3.78 -15.74
CA LYS A 446 -23.28 4.77 -16.41
C LYS A 446 -23.47 4.44 -17.90
N TYR A 447 -22.40 4.03 -18.59
CA TYR A 447 -22.48 3.58 -19.98
C TYR A 447 -23.43 2.38 -20.13
N LEU A 448 -23.29 1.33 -19.31
CA LEU A 448 -24.12 0.15 -19.40
C LEU A 448 -25.59 0.44 -19.08
N ILE A 449 -25.87 1.32 -18.12
CA ILE A 449 -27.22 1.83 -17.84
C ILE A 449 -27.80 2.49 -19.08
N LYS A 450 -27.07 3.43 -19.70
CA LYS A 450 -27.51 4.15 -20.89
C LYS A 450 -27.71 3.21 -22.08
N ALA A 451 -26.78 2.30 -22.31
CA ALA A 451 -26.83 1.36 -23.42
C ALA A 451 -28.00 0.34 -23.30
N THR A 452 -28.49 0.09 -22.08
CA THR A 452 -29.69 -0.71 -21.83
C THR A 452 -30.99 0.08 -21.88
N GLY A 453 -30.95 1.36 -22.26
CA GLY A 453 -32.12 2.20 -22.50
C GLY A 453 -32.63 2.98 -21.29
N PHE A 454 -31.83 3.07 -20.22
CA PHE A 454 -32.15 3.87 -19.04
C PHE A 454 -31.33 5.15 -19.00
N ASP A 455 -31.88 6.18 -18.35
CA ASP A 455 -31.13 7.41 -18.08
C ASP A 455 -30.28 7.21 -16.80
N PRO A 456 -28.96 7.40 -16.84
CA PRO A 456 -28.13 7.35 -15.63
C PRO A 456 -28.59 8.31 -14.53
N ASP A 457 -29.24 9.43 -14.86
CA ASP A 457 -29.78 10.41 -13.91
C ASP A 457 -31.01 9.88 -13.14
N ASP A 458 -31.61 8.79 -13.59
CA ASP A 458 -32.65 8.06 -12.84
C ASP A 458 -32.10 7.26 -11.64
N PHE A 459 -30.78 7.22 -11.45
CA PHE A 459 -30.09 6.49 -10.39
C PHE A 459 -29.32 7.43 -9.48
N THR A 460 -29.25 7.10 -8.20
CA THR A 460 -28.39 7.83 -7.27
C THR A 460 -27.07 7.08 -7.13
N PHE A 461 -25.97 7.73 -7.50
CA PHE A 461 -24.64 7.14 -7.34
C PHE A 461 -23.99 7.67 -6.07
N ARG A 462 -23.44 6.75 -5.29
CA ARG A 462 -22.57 7.07 -4.16
C ARG A 462 -21.17 6.61 -4.45
N TYR A 463 -20.26 7.56 -4.50
CA TYR A 463 -18.85 7.30 -4.69
C TYR A 463 -18.13 7.25 -3.34
N GLY A 464 -17.03 6.52 -3.28
CA GLY A 464 -16.10 6.63 -2.16
C GLY A 464 -15.63 8.09 -2.00
N LYS A 465 -15.14 8.45 -0.81
CA LYS A 465 -14.40 9.71 -0.60
C LYS A 465 -13.18 9.70 -1.53
N PRO A 466 -12.55 10.91 -1.84
CA PRO A 466 -11.62 11.02 -2.95
C PRO A 466 -10.60 9.90 -2.95
N PHE A 467 -10.59 8.81 -3.27
CA PHE A 467 -9.87 7.54 -3.18
C PHE A 467 -10.65 6.43 -2.47
N GLY A 468 -12.02 6.44 -2.58
CA GLY A 468 -12.89 5.38 -2.08
C GLY A 468 -12.40 4.02 -2.55
N ARG A 469 -11.85 3.24 -1.61
CA ARG A 469 -11.27 1.95 -1.92
C ARG A 469 -12.39 0.94 -2.16
N PRO A 470 -12.22 0.00 -3.08
CA PRO A 470 -13.19 -1.09 -3.27
C PRO A 470 -13.57 -1.80 -1.97
N GLU A 471 -12.63 -1.88 -1.02
CA GLU A 471 -12.82 -2.47 0.29
C GLU A 471 -13.86 -1.71 1.15
N GLU A 472 -14.03 -0.41 0.98
CA GLU A 472 -15.06 0.36 1.69
C GLU A 472 -16.45 0.00 1.15
N ILE A 473 -16.60 -0.07 -0.16
CA ILE A 473 -17.85 -0.46 -0.83
C ILE A 473 -18.22 -1.90 -0.47
N TYR A 474 -17.25 -2.80 -0.51
CA TYR A 474 -17.39 -4.18 -0.08
C TYR A 474 -17.88 -4.26 1.38
N ARG A 475 -17.25 -3.54 2.31
CA ARG A 475 -17.65 -3.46 3.72
C ARG A 475 -19.08 -2.96 3.89
N ASP A 476 -19.44 -1.89 3.19
CA ASP A 476 -20.79 -1.31 3.28
C ASP A 476 -21.85 -2.32 2.80
N PHE A 477 -21.54 -3.09 1.76
CA PHE A 477 -22.43 -4.13 1.28
C PHE A 477 -22.60 -5.29 2.28
N VAL A 478 -21.51 -5.87 2.77
CA VAL A 478 -21.59 -7.03 3.69
C VAL A 478 -22.17 -6.67 5.06
N THR A 479 -22.07 -5.40 5.47
CA THR A 479 -22.66 -4.89 6.72
C THR A 479 -24.10 -4.40 6.57
N GLY A 480 -24.64 -4.33 5.36
CA GLY A 480 -25.98 -3.86 5.07
C GLY A 480 -26.14 -2.33 5.09
N LYS A 481 -25.05 -1.58 5.03
CA LYS A 481 -25.05 -0.12 4.87
C LYS A 481 -25.33 0.29 3.42
N ALA A 482 -25.00 -0.57 2.47
CA ALA A 482 -25.33 -0.44 1.06
C ALA A 482 -26.19 -1.63 0.63
N ASP A 483 -27.27 -1.36 -0.11
CA ASP A 483 -28.13 -2.41 -0.68
C ASP A 483 -27.61 -2.87 -2.05
N THR A 484 -27.15 -1.94 -2.87
CA THR A 484 -26.68 -2.22 -4.24
C THR A 484 -25.30 -1.62 -4.46
N VAL A 485 -24.38 -2.42 -4.95
CA VAL A 485 -22.97 -2.02 -5.15
C VAL A 485 -22.43 -2.54 -6.47
N VAL A 486 -21.49 -1.82 -7.04
CA VAL A 486 -20.59 -2.31 -8.09
C VAL A 486 -19.27 -2.69 -7.43
N LEU A 487 -18.81 -3.92 -7.63
CA LEU A 487 -17.53 -4.39 -7.16
C LEU A 487 -16.72 -4.98 -8.32
N ARG A 488 -15.42 -5.01 -8.14
CA ARG A 488 -14.51 -5.80 -9.00
C ARG A 488 -14.18 -7.11 -8.32
N GLU A 489 -13.64 -8.06 -9.06
CA GLU A 489 -13.01 -9.22 -8.46
C GLU A 489 -11.60 -8.85 -7.91
N PRO A 490 -11.16 -9.39 -6.79
CA PRO A 490 -11.78 -10.49 -6.03
C PRO A 490 -12.82 -10.07 -4.99
N GLU A 491 -13.03 -8.78 -4.72
CA GLU A 491 -13.89 -8.26 -3.66
C GLU A 491 -15.36 -8.72 -3.86
N ALA A 492 -15.83 -8.82 -5.11
CA ALA A 492 -17.15 -9.34 -5.41
C ALA A 492 -17.34 -10.78 -4.92
N SER A 493 -16.39 -11.68 -5.21
CA SER A 493 -16.43 -13.06 -4.76
C SER A 493 -16.35 -13.19 -3.24
N TYR A 494 -15.57 -12.34 -2.58
CA TYR A 494 -15.51 -12.30 -1.11
C TYR A 494 -16.85 -11.91 -0.51
N ALA A 495 -17.49 -10.87 -1.07
CA ALA A 495 -18.85 -10.48 -0.66
C ALA A 495 -19.85 -11.62 -0.85
N ILE A 496 -19.85 -12.25 -2.03
CA ILE A 496 -20.74 -13.36 -2.35
C ILE A 496 -20.55 -14.51 -1.36
N LYS A 497 -19.32 -14.91 -1.10
CA LYS A 497 -19.04 -16.02 -0.16
C LYS A 497 -19.51 -15.70 1.26
N ILE A 498 -19.25 -14.50 1.76
CA ILE A 498 -19.72 -14.07 3.09
C ILE A 498 -21.25 -14.09 3.17
N MET A 499 -21.94 -13.64 2.11
CA MET A 499 -23.42 -13.66 2.10
C MET A 499 -23.96 -15.08 2.03
N GLN A 500 -23.31 -15.96 1.27
CA GLN A 500 -23.65 -17.41 1.25
C GLN A 500 -23.46 -18.04 2.63
N ASP A 501 -22.34 -17.79 3.31
CA ASP A 501 -22.04 -18.34 4.63
C ASP A 501 -23.04 -17.84 5.70
N ARG A 502 -23.66 -16.68 5.46
CA ARG A 502 -24.73 -16.10 6.31
C ARG A 502 -26.14 -16.53 5.87
N ASN A 503 -26.28 -17.42 4.90
CA ASN A 503 -27.56 -17.79 4.31
C ASN A 503 -28.39 -16.56 3.86
N THR A 504 -27.73 -15.53 3.36
CA THR A 504 -28.36 -14.31 2.86
C THR A 504 -28.40 -14.35 1.33
N GLU A 505 -29.61 -14.37 0.77
CA GLU A 505 -29.79 -14.28 -0.67
C GLU A 505 -29.41 -12.89 -1.18
N ILE A 506 -28.65 -12.85 -2.28
CA ILE A 506 -28.30 -11.64 -3.00
C ILE A 506 -28.45 -11.85 -4.51
N SER A 507 -28.68 -10.77 -5.23
CA SER A 507 -28.59 -10.77 -6.69
C SER A 507 -27.16 -10.49 -7.14
N VAL A 508 -26.70 -11.25 -8.13
CA VAL A 508 -25.34 -11.16 -8.69
C VAL A 508 -25.45 -10.98 -10.20
N ILE A 509 -25.07 -9.83 -10.72
CA ILE A 509 -25.14 -9.50 -12.14
C ILE A 509 -23.75 -9.16 -12.65
N PRO A 510 -23.06 -10.12 -13.31
CA PRO A 510 -21.78 -9.82 -13.94
C PRO A 510 -21.94 -8.79 -15.06
N PHE A 511 -21.05 -7.81 -15.12
CA PHE A 511 -21.13 -6.78 -16.16
C PHE A 511 -20.95 -7.32 -17.58
N ASN A 512 -20.23 -8.41 -17.77
CA ASN A 512 -20.07 -9.04 -19.07
C ASN A 512 -21.42 -9.53 -19.66
N THR A 513 -22.38 -9.90 -18.81
CA THR A 513 -23.73 -10.28 -19.27
C THR A 513 -24.42 -9.09 -19.92
N ILE A 514 -24.36 -7.91 -19.28
CA ILE A 514 -24.94 -6.67 -19.82
C ILE A 514 -24.11 -6.18 -21.02
N TRP A 515 -22.78 -6.22 -20.91
CA TRP A 515 -21.85 -5.84 -21.97
C TRP A 515 -22.13 -6.58 -23.28
N ASN A 516 -22.29 -7.91 -23.21
CA ASN A 516 -22.56 -8.75 -24.38
C ASN A 516 -23.96 -8.51 -24.99
N THR A 517 -24.91 -8.03 -24.18
CA THR A 517 -26.23 -7.67 -24.69
C THR A 517 -26.19 -6.37 -25.47
N VAL A 518 -25.39 -5.39 -25.03
CA VAL A 518 -25.33 -4.05 -25.66
C VAL A 518 -24.22 -3.94 -26.72
N ASN A 519 -23.20 -4.79 -26.67
CA ASN A 519 -22.10 -4.85 -27.64
C ASN A 519 -22.05 -6.25 -28.27
N GLU A 520 -23.09 -6.58 -29.03
CA GLU A 520 -23.26 -7.90 -29.64
C GLU A 520 -22.03 -8.33 -30.45
N GLY A 521 -21.54 -9.54 -30.18
CA GLY A 521 -20.37 -10.10 -30.86
C GLY A 521 -18.99 -9.67 -30.31
N PHE A 522 -18.95 -8.75 -29.33
CA PHE A 522 -17.66 -8.34 -28.72
C PHE A 522 -17.05 -9.44 -27.84
N GLY A 523 -17.87 -10.12 -27.05
CA GLY A 523 -17.43 -11.14 -26.10
C GLY A 523 -16.96 -10.55 -24.76
N SER A 524 -15.91 -11.13 -24.19
CA SER A 524 -15.32 -10.66 -22.93
C SER A 524 -14.59 -9.34 -23.09
N PHE A 525 -14.81 -8.39 -22.18
CA PHE A 525 -14.10 -7.12 -22.21
C PHE A 525 -12.80 -7.16 -21.39
N PRO A 526 -11.73 -6.52 -21.90
CA PRO A 526 -10.40 -6.59 -21.30
C PRO A 526 -10.33 -5.81 -19.98
N ASN A 527 -9.54 -6.31 -19.02
CA ASN A 527 -9.40 -5.65 -17.72
C ASN A 527 -7.95 -5.42 -17.30
N ALA A 528 -7.10 -6.47 -17.25
CA ALA A 528 -5.74 -6.32 -16.75
C ALA A 528 -4.74 -7.27 -17.43
N GLY A 529 -3.48 -6.90 -17.38
CA GLY A 529 -2.40 -7.66 -17.99
C GLY A 529 -1.02 -7.29 -17.52
N LEU A 530 -0.06 -7.63 -18.35
CA LEU A 530 1.36 -7.37 -18.14
C LEU A 530 1.76 -6.03 -18.78
N VAL A 531 2.49 -5.23 -18.03
CA VAL A 531 3.12 -3.99 -18.50
C VAL A 531 4.62 -4.12 -18.28
N LEU A 532 5.40 -3.90 -19.32
CA LEU A 532 6.85 -3.90 -19.30
C LEU A 532 7.38 -2.48 -19.48
N LYS A 533 8.49 -2.16 -18.83
CA LYS A 533 9.30 -0.99 -19.19
C LYS A 533 9.83 -1.19 -20.61
N GLY A 534 9.61 -0.21 -21.49
CA GLY A 534 10.01 -0.34 -22.89
C GLY A 534 11.51 -0.56 -23.08
N GLU A 535 12.33 0.16 -22.30
CA GLU A 535 13.79 -0.06 -22.28
C GLU A 535 14.14 -1.50 -21.91
N PHE A 536 13.53 -2.06 -20.86
CA PHE A 536 13.74 -3.45 -20.44
C PHE A 536 13.38 -4.42 -21.56
N ALA A 537 12.23 -4.21 -22.21
CA ALA A 537 11.78 -5.07 -23.31
C ALA A 537 12.73 -5.03 -24.52
N ARG A 538 13.30 -3.86 -24.85
CA ARG A 538 14.26 -3.73 -25.95
C ARG A 538 15.65 -4.28 -25.63
N GLN A 539 16.10 -4.16 -24.38
CA GLN A 539 17.43 -4.64 -23.96
C GLN A 539 17.44 -6.15 -23.68
N HIS A 540 16.29 -6.74 -23.31
CA HIS A 540 16.16 -8.11 -22.85
C HIS A 540 15.03 -8.88 -23.57
N PRO A 541 15.05 -8.94 -24.92
CA PRO A 541 13.96 -9.55 -25.68
C PRO A 541 13.80 -11.06 -25.41
N GLU A 542 14.89 -11.78 -25.14
CA GLU A 542 14.84 -13.21 -24.83
C GLU A 542 14.18 -13.46 -23.46
N GLU A 543 14.52 -12.66 -22.45
CA GLU A 543 13.94 -12.75 -21.12
C GLU A 543 12.45 -12.39 -21.15
N CYS A 544 12.06 -11.40 -21.96
CA CYS A 544 10.66 -11.06 -22.17
C CYS A 544 9.90 -12.19 -22.89
N ARG A 545 10.51 -12.86 -23.85
CA ARG A 545 9.91 -14.04 -24.50
C ARG A 545 9.69 -15.17 -23.50
N VAL A 546 10.70 -15.48 -22.69
CA VAL A 546 10.57 -16.47 -21.60
C VAL A 546 9.48 -16.06 -20.60
N LEU A 547 9.41 -14.78 -20.24
CA LEU A 547 8.40 -14.23 -19.34
C LEU A 547 6.99 -14.46 -19.88
N LEU A 548 6.75 -14.20 -21.18
CA LEU A 548 5.43 -14.36 -21.80
C LEU A 548 5.05 -15.85 -21.93
N GLU A 549 5.98 -16.72 -22.31
CA GLU A 549 5.74 -18.17 -22.34
C GLU A 549 5.37 -18.72 -20.96
N GLU A 550 6.10 -18.34 -19.92
CA GLU A 550 5.85 -18.81 -18.57
C GLU A 550 4.59 -18.15 -17.96
N LEU A 551 4.26 -16.92 -18.35
CA LEU A 551 2.99 -16.28 -18.00
C LEU A 551 1.80 -17.08 -18.56
N LYS A 552 1.86 -17.49 -19.83
CA LYS A 552 0.85 -18.33 -20.47
C LYS A 552 0.70 -19.67 -19.74
N SER A 553 1.83 -20.30 -19.39
CA SER A 553 1.86 -21.55 -18.63
C SER A 553 1.27 -21.38 -17.23
N ALA A 554 1.58 -20.26 -16.55
CA ALA A 554 1.05 -19.94 -15.22
C ALA A 554 -0.48 -19.75 -15.26
N ILE A 555 -1.01 -19.06 -16.28
CA ILE A 555 -2.44 -18.85 -16.49
C ILE A 555 -3.15 -20.19 -16.69
N GLN A 556 -2.60 -21.05 -17.56
CA GLN A 556 -3.15 -22.39 -17.79
C GLN A 556 -3.19 -23.19 -16.49
N TRP A 557 -2.07 -23.19 -15.74
CA TRP A 557 -2.00 -23.92 -14.48
C TRP A 557 -3.02 -23.41 -13.44
N VAL A 558 -3.18 -22.08 -13.29
CA VAL A 558 -4.17 -21.47 -12.39
C VAL A 558 -5.59 -21.89 -12.80
N ASN A 559 -5.89 -21.91 -14.10
CA ASN A 559 -7.20 -22.32 -14.59
C ASN A 559 -7.51 -23.80 -14.29
N GLU A 560 -6.50 -24.66 -14.34
CA GLU A 560 -6.64 -26.10 -14.11
C GLU A 560 -6.57 -26.49 -12.62
N ASN A 561 -5.95 -25.65 -11.77
CA ASN A 561 -5.62 -25.96 -10.38
C ASN A 561 -6.13 -24.90 -9.39
N LYS A 562 -7.42 -24.54 -9.48
CA LYS A 562 -8.03 -23.41 -8.72
C LYS A 562 -7.74 -23.46 -7.22
N ARG A 563 -7.92 -24.64 -6.60
CA ARG A 563 -7.68 -24.83 -5.16
C ARG A 563 -6.21 -24.61 -4.80
N ALA A 564 -5.30 -25.25 -5.53
CA ALA A 564 -3.87 -25.10 -5.30
C ALA A 564 -3.38 -23.66 -5.59
N ALA A 565 -3.98 -22.96 -6.57
CA ALA A 565 -3.71 -21.56 -6.84
C ALA A 565 -4.20 -20.64 -5.71
N ALA A 566 -5.34 -20.97 -5.09
CA ALA A 566 -5.84 -20.25 -3.93
C ALA A 566 -4.92 -20.43 -2.71
N GLU A 567 -4.43 -21.63 -2.46
CA GLU A 567 -3.47 -21.95 -1.41
C GLU A 567 -2.12 -21.23 -1.64
N LEU A 568 -1.61 -21.26 -2.87
CA LEU A 568 -0.37 -20.59 -3.26
C LEU A 568 -0.41 -19.08 -3.06
N SER A 569 -1.56 -18.45 -3.27
CA SER A 569 -1.71 -17.00 -3.16
C SER A 569 -2.21 -16.53 -1.78
N PHE A 570 -2.35 -17.41 -0.81
CA PHE A 570 -2.91 -17.12 0.51
C PHE A 570 -2.23 -15.93 1.21
N ASP A 571 -0.89 -15.96 1.31
CA ASP A 571 -0.12 -14.91 1.99
C ASP A 571 -0.27 -13.53 1.32
N MET A 572 -0.45 -13.51 0.02
CA MET A 572 -0.61 -12.28 -0.76
C MET A 572 -2.05 -11.78 -0.75
N MET A 573 -3.02 -12.68 -0.93
CA MET A 573 -4.46 -12.35 -0.96
C MET A 573 -5.01 -12.06 0.43
N ARG A 574 -4.43 -12.68 1.48
CA ARG A 574 -4.86 -12.55 2.89
C ARG A 574 -6.35 -12.81 3.09
N GLN A 575 -6.86 -13.79 2.37
CA GLN A 575 -8.24 -14.23 2.43
C GLN A 575 -8.30 -15.76 2.60
N PRO A 576 -9.34 -16.31 3.23
CA PRO A 576 -9.56 -17.75 3.28
C PRO A 576 -9.50 -18.39 1.91
N VAL A 577 -8.91 -19.60 1.84
CA VAL A 577 -8.68 -20.31 0.59
C VAL A 577 -9.97 -20.52 -0.20
N ASP A 578 -11.09 -20.81 0.47
CA ASP A 578 -12.40 -21.01 -0.15
C ASP A 578 -12.97 -19.73 -0.80
N ARG A 579 -12.66 -18.56 -0.28
CA ARG A 579 -13.01 -17.27 -0.89
C ARG A 579 -12.17 -17.00 -2.14
N VAL A 580 -10.87 -17.28 -2.05
CA VAL A 580 -9.97 -17.13 -3.20
C VAL A 580 -10.31 -18.14 -4.28
N GLU A 581 -10.64 -19.38 -3.92
CA GLU A 581 -11.09 -20.40 -4.86
C GLU A 581 -12.42 -20.01 -5.56
N LEU A 582 -13.38 -19.43 -4.83
CA LEU A 582 -14.60 -18.89 -5.43
C LEU A 582 -14.28 -17.80 -6.44
N PHE A 583 -13.40 -16.86 -6.09
CA PHE A 583 -12.92 -15.82 -7.01
C PHE A 583 -12.29 -16.43 -8.27
N LEU A 584 -11.40 -17.41 -8.13
CA LEU A 584 -10.73 -18.07 -9.25
C LEU A 584 -11.72 -18.85 -10.16
N ASN A 585 -12.86 -19.26 -9.64
CA ASN A 585 -13.92 -19.90 -10.42
C ASN A 585 -14.81 -18.90 -11.16
N ARG A 586 -14.78 -17.63 -10.79
CA ARG A 586 -15.62 -16.57 -11.37
C ARG A 586 -14.90 -15.70 -12.39
N VAL A 587 -13.60 -15.50 -12.20
CA VAL A 587 -12.78 -14.71 -13.12
C VAL A 587 -12.37 -15.53 -14.33
N LYS A 588 -12.44 -14.90 -15.50
CA LYS A 588 -11.88 -15.46 -16.71
C LYS A 588 -10.41 -15.05 -16.84
N PHE A 589 -9.53 -16.04 -16.74
CA PHE A 589 -8.12 -15.88 -17.13
C PHE A 589 -7.94 -16.47 -18.53
N ASP A 590 -7.60 -15.62 -19.48
CA ASP A 590 -7.43 -16.00 -20.88
C ASP A 590 -6.30 -15.17 -21.49
N TYR A 591 -5.24 -15.82 -21.95
CA TYR A 591 -4.04 -15.16 -22.44
C TYR A 591 -4.23 -14.70 -23.87
N VAL A 592 -4.06 -13.40 -24.11
CA VAL A 592 -4.13 -12.80 -25.45
C VAL A 592 -2.93 -11.86 -25.64
N GLU A 593 -2.26 -11.96 -26.78
CA GLU A 593 -1.08 -11.19 -27.17
C GLU A 593 -1.11 -10.80 -28.65
N GLY A 594 -0.15 -9.96 -29.08
CA GLY A 594 0.12 -9.62 -30.49
C GLY A 594 -1.03 -8.91 -31.19
N GLU A 595 -1.25 -9.25 -32.48
CA GLU A 595 -2.27 -8.60 -33.31
C GLU A 595 -3.70 -8.83 -32.80
N GLU A 596 -3.98 -9.98 -32.22
CA GLU A 596 -5.28 -10.24 -31.59
C GLU A 596 -5.53 -9.31 -30.44
N LEU A 597 -4.51 -9.08 -29.61
CA LEU A 597 -4.59 -8.15 -28.49
C LEU A 597 -4.84 -6.71 -28.98
N ALA A 598 -4.00 -6.25 -29.92
CA ALA A 598 -4.13 -4.90 -30.48
C ALA A 598 -5.53 -4.66 -31.09
N PHE A 599 -6.07 -5.66 -31.80
CA PHE A 599 -7.40 -5.60 -32.38
C PHE A 599 -8.49 -5.50 -31.31
N LYS A 600 -8.48 -6.37 -30.29
CA LYS A 600 -9.47 -6.35 -29.21
C LYS A 600 -9.39 -5.06 -28.39
N VAL A 601 -8.19 -4.58 -28.11
CA VAL A 601 -7.97 -3.33 -27.39
C VAL A 601 -8.51 -2.15 -28.19
N LYS A 602 -8.23 -2.10 -29.49
CA LYS A 602 -8.78 -1.06 -30.37
C LYS A 602 -10.31 -1.02 -30.30
N GLN A 603 -10.96 -2.14 -30.55
CA GLN A 603 -12.43 -2.24 -30.48
C GLN A 603 -12.97 -1.78 -29.11
N TYR A 604 -12.32 -2.19 -28.03
CA TYR A 604 -12.72 -1.82 -26.68
C TYR A 604 -12.64 -0.30 -26.45
N PHE A 605 -11.51 0.30 -26.81
CA PHE A 605 -11.32 1.74 -26.60
C PHE A 605 -12.16 2.57 -27.58
N ASP A 606 -12.44 2.09 -28.79
CA ASP A 606 -13.40 2.73 -29.70
C ASP A 606 -14.78 2.83 -29.04
N ILE A 607 -15.31 1.73 -28.49
CA ILE A 607 -16.59 1.73 -27.75
C ILE A 607 -16.55 2.68 -26.56
N LEU A 608 -15.47 2.66 -25.77
CA LEU A 608 -15.35 3.53 -24.61
C LEU A 608 -15.24 5.01 -24.97
N ASN A 609 -14.57 5.36 -26.07
CA ASN A 609 -14.45 6.73 -26.59
C ASN A 609 -15.80 7.23 -27.12
N GLU A 610 -16.48 6.44 -27.96
CA GLU A 610 -17.79 6.79 -28.54
C GLU A 610 -18.84 7.05 -27.46
N ASN A 611 -18.70 6.42 -26.30
CA ASN A 611 -19.62 6.55 -25.18
C ASN A 611 -19.12 7.47 -24.05
N GLY A 612 -18.01 8.19 -24.26
CA GLY A 612 -17.49 9.17 -23.32
C GLY A 612 -16.93 8.57 -22.02
N VAL A 613 -16.66 7.25 -21.98
CA VAL A 613 -16.06 6.58 -20.84
C VAL A 613 -14.58 6.96 -20.70
N VAL A 614 -13.89 7.03 -21.83
CA VAL A 614 -12.52 7.53 -21.94
C VAL A 614 -12.46 8.61 -23.04
N ASN A 615 -11.38 9.37 -23.08
CA ASN A 615 -11.06 10.30 -24.15
C ASN A 615 -9.60 10.07 -24.53
N MET A 616 -9.37 9.15 -25.44
CA MET A 616 -8.02 8.71 -25.85
C MET A 616 -7.96 8.60 -27.36
N GLU A 617 -6.89 9.09 -27.96
CA GLU A 617 -6.61 8.88 -29.37
C GLU A 617 -6.10 7.46 -29.58
N ILE A 618 -6.72 6.70 -30.47
CA ILE A 618 -6.39 5.32 -30.79
C ILE A 618 -5.73 5.30 -32.18
N ASP A 619 -4.47 5.70 -32.19
CA ASP A 619 -3.58 5.74 -33.36
C ASP A 619 -2.66 4.53 -33.42
N ASP A 620 -1.82 4.46 -34.45
CA ASP A 620 -0.84 3.37 -34.62
C ASP A 620 0.21 3.39 -33.52
N ASP A 621 0.59 4.57 -32.99
CA ASP A 621 1.53 4.70 -31.89
C ASP A 621 0.94 4.10 -30.60
N PHE A 622 -0.34 4.37 -30.34
CA PHE A 622 -1.05 3.73 -29.23
C PHE A 622 -1.12 2.22 -29.40
N LEU A 623 -1.43 1.72 -30.60
CA LEU A 623 -1.53 0.29 -30.85
C LEU A 623 -0.16 -0.41 -30.83
N SER A 624 0.93 0.32 -31.09
CA SER A 624 2.28 -0.22 -31.08
C SER A 624 2.73 -0.71 -29.70
N ILE A 625 2.19 -0.11 -28.60
CA ILE A 625 2.55 -0.55 -27.23
C ILE A 625 2.02 -1.95 -26.89
N PHE A 626 1.09 -2.49 -27.69
CA PHE A 626 0.52 -3.83 -27.52
C PHE A 626 1.21 -4.89 -28.38
N ARG A 627 2.22 -4.50 -29.15
CA ARG A 627 2.98 -5.40 -30.04
C ARG A 627 4.42 -5.48 -29.57
N MET A 628 4.88 -6.68 -29.22
CA MET A 628 6.32 -6.87 -29.05
C MET A 628 7.00 -6.68 -30.41
N GLN A 629 8.04 -5.87 -30.45
CA GLN A 629 8.90 -5.79 -31.63
C GLN A 629 9.71 -7.09 -31.73
N GLU A 630 9.68 -7.73 -32.90
CA GLU A 630 10.47 -8.95 -33.17
C GLU A 630 11.98 -8.69 -33.12
#